data_6bc556f93d0ab1e014992098dd81a96f
#
_entry.id   6bc556f93d0ab1e014992098dd81a96f
#
_cell.length_a   1.000
_cell.length_b   1.000
_cell.length_c   1.000
_cell.angle_alpha   90.00
_cell.angle_beta   90.00
_cell.angle_gamma   90.00
#
_symmetry.space_group_name_H-M   'P 1'
#
loop_
_entity.id
_entity.type
_entity.pdbx_description
1 polymer ?
#
loop_
_entity_poly.entity_id
_entity_poly.type
_entity_poly.pdbx_seq_one_letter_code
_entity_poly.pdbx_strand_id
1 'polypeptide(L)'
;METLKKTIGNKYFDYVVFDLRKIAEIKKISKIILQKENFIDILINNAGLYKQSNLQNTDISEINDLIDTNLKAPIILTKIFSDFMKKKKKGYIINISSIAGKIPINNSSVYCSTKFGLSGFGSALNKELKDKGIKVCTIFPGGINTPLWKTINYRPGNLKDALQPADVYKIIDLVLNFKKNVNFSEAVLIPTIENF
;
A
#
# COMPACT_ATOMS: atom_id res chain seq x y z
N MET A 1 -16.46 -2.44 -8.20
CA MET A 1 -16.83 -1.61 -7.01
C MET A 1 -18.28 -1.80 -6.63
N GLU A 2 -19.24 -1.68 -7.53
CA GLU A 2 -20.68 -1.95 -7.24
C GLU A 2 -20.94 -3.33 -6.67
N THR A 3 -20.25 -4.36 -7.16
CA THR A 3 -20.37 -5.73 -6.64
C THR A 3 -19.97 -5.82 -5.16
N LEU A 4 -18.89 -5.16 -4.76
CA LEU A 4 -18.46 -5.10 -3.36
C LEU A 4 -19.47 -4.38 -2.48
N LYS A 5 -20.05 -3.28 -2.97
CA LYS A 5 -21.07 -2.52 -2.26
C LYS A 5 -22.32 -3.37 -1.99
N LYS A 6 -22.72 -4.20 -2.97
CA LYS A 6 -23.82 -5.17 -2.81
C LYS A 6 -23.51 -6.26 -1.79
N THR A 7 -22.25 -6.73 -1.74
CA THR A 7 -21.84 -7.82 -0.84
C THR A 7 -21.72 -7.37 0.61
N ILE A 8 -21.16 -6.18 0.87
CA ILE A 8 -20.87 -5.67 2.21
C ILE A 8 -22.05 -4.89 2.81
N GLY A 9 -22.93 -4.38 1.94
CA GLY A 9 -24.05 -3.52 2.31
C GLY A 9 -23.69 -2.02 2.34
N ASN A 10 -24.64 -1.20 1.90
CA ASN A 10 -24.44 0.25 1.72
C ASN A 10 -24.08 1.01 3.00
N LYS A 11 -24.43 0.46 4.18
CA LYS A 11 -24.20 1.12 5.47
C LYS A 11 -22.73 1.16 5.89
N TYR A 12 -21.93 0.15 5.46
CA TYR A 12 -20.56 -0.06 5.92
C TYR A 12 -19.50 0.13 4.85
N PHE A 13 -19.91 0.48 3.63
CA PHE A 13 -19.00 0.61 2.51
C PHE A 13 -19.34 1.84 1.66
N ASP A 14 -18.37 2.72 1.53
CA ASP A 14 -18.43 3.85 0.61
C ASP A 14 -17.17 3.88 -0.26
N TYR A 15 -17.23 4.48 -1.45
CA TYR A 15 -16.10 4.60 -2.34
C TYR A 15 -16.13 5.88 -3.16
N VAL A 16 -14.95 6.35 -3.49
CA VAL A 16 -14.72 7.47 -4.41
C VAL A 16 -13.66 7.05 -5.43
N VAL A 17 -13.92 7.34 -6.69
CA VAL A 17 -12.96 7.09 -7.78
C VAL A 17 -12.21 8.38 -8.07
N PHE A 18 -10.88 8.34 -7.99
CA PHE A 18 -10.01 9.46 -8.33
C PHE A 18 -8.60 8.99 -8.69
N ASP A 19 -7.81 9.88 -9.30
CA ASP A 19 -6.45 9.58 -9.73
C ASP A 19 -5.43 9.96 -8.64
N LEU A 20 -4.77 8.96 -8.06
CA LEU A 20 -3.75 9.16 -7.01
C LEU A 20 -2.50 9.91 -7.49
N ARG A 21 -2.26 10.01 -8.79
CA ARG A 21 -1.17 10.81 -9.37
C ARG A 21 -1.43 12.31 -9.25
N LYS A 22 -2.70 12.70 -9.07
CA LYS A 22 -3.14 14.10 -9.00
C LYS A 22 -3.28 14.58 -7.55
N ILE A 23 -2.27 15.31 -7.07
CA ILE A 23 -2.24 15.83 -5.70
C ILE A 23 -3.47 16.65 -5.35
N ALA A 24 -3.99 17.44 -6.30
CA ALA A 24 -5.20 18.24 -6.08
C ALA A 24 -6.43 17.36 -5.79
N GLU A 25 -6.56 16.23 -6.49
CA GLU A 25 -7.64 15.27 -6.26
C GLU A 25 -7.48 14.58 -4.90
N ILE A 26 -6.26 14.15 -4.53
CA ILE A 26 -5.96 13.60 -3.19
C ILE A 26 -6.42 14.58 -2.09
N LYS A 27 -6.00 15.85 -2.19
CA LYS A 27 -6.37 16.88 -1.19
C LYS A 27 -7.88 17.10 -1.13
N LYS A 28 -8.55 17.21 -2.27
CA LYS A 28 -10.01 17.39 -2.36
C LYS A 28 -10.76 16.25 -1.69
N ILE A 29 -10.45 15.01 -2.08
CA ILE A 29 -11.14 13.82 -1.57
C ILE A 29 -10.82 13.59 -0.09
N SER A 30 -9.56 13.76 0.34
CA SER A 30 -9.21 13.67 1.75
C SER A 30 -9.99 14.68 2.60
N LYS A 31 -10.18 15.92 2.11
CA LYS A 31 -10.99 16.93 2.81
C LYS A 31 -12.45 16.48 2.95
N ILE A 32 -13.06 15.92 1.90
CA ILE A 32 -14.43 15.39 1.94
C ILE A 32 -14.55 14.28 2.98
N ILE A 33 -13.62 13.32 2.97
CA ILE A 33 -13.61 12.21 3.93
C ILE A 33 -13.51 12.76 5.36
N LEU A 34 -12.58 13.68 5.61
CA LEU A 34 -12.36 14.24 6.95
C LEU A 34 -13.48 15.15 7.44
N GLN A 35 -14.32 15.67 6.54
CA GLN A 35 -15.54 16.41 6.91
C GLN A 35 -16.69 15.46 7.26
N LYS A 36 -16.75 14.28 6.63
CA LYS A 36 -17.77 13.27 6.86
C LYS A 36 -17.46 12.44 8.11
N GLU A 37 -16.20 12.09 8.31
CA GLU A 37 -15.76 11.18 9.37
C GLU A 37 -15.08 11.95 10.50
N ASN A 38 -15.52 11.68 11.73
CA ASN A 38 -14.94 12.29 12.92
C ASN A 38 -13.57 11.74 13.29
N PHE A 39 -13.23 10.54 12.77
CA PHE A 39 -12.00 9.84 13.07
C PHE A 39 -11.65 8.81 11.98
N ILE A 40 -10.36 8.64 11.74
CA ILE A 40 -9.82 7.59 10.87
C ILE A 40 -8.96 6.67 11.73
N ASP A 41 -9.40 5.42 11.88
CA ASP A 41 -8.69 4.42 12.70
C ASP A 41 -7.53 3.79 11.94
N ILE A 42 -7.72 3.52 10.64
CA ILE A 42 -6.79 2.76 9.83
C ILE A 42 -6.65 3.42 8.46
N LEU A 43 -5.41 3.62 8.02
CA LEU A 43 -5.06 3.98 6.64
C LEU A 43 -4.32 2.81 6.01
N ILE A 44 -4.82 2.27 4.90
CA ILE A 44 -4.13 1.23 4.13
C ILE A 44 -3.73 1.81 2.77
N ASN A 45 -2.43 2.04 2.59
CA ASN A 45 -1.82 2.42 1.32
C ASN A 45 -1.59 1.15 0.49
N ASN A 46 -2.59 0.75 -0.29
CA ASN A 46 -2.59 -0.49 -1.06
C ASN A 46 -2.48 -0.26 -2.58
N ALA A 47 -2.90 0.88 -3.08
CA ALA A 47 -2.82 1.18 -4.51
C ALA A 47 -1.37 1.12 -5.01
N GLY A 48 -1.18 0.52 -6.18
CA GLY A 48 0.15 0.42 -6.78
C GLY A 48 0.08 0.09 -8.25
N LEU A 49 1.10 0.54 -8.95
CA LEU A 49 1.40 0.19 -10.34
C LEU A 49 2.67 -0.65 -10.39
N TYR A 50 2.74 -1.53 -11.35
CA TYR A 50 3.93 -2.32 -11.66
C TYR A 50 4.26 -2.19 -13.15
N LYS A 51 5.52 -2.02 -13.45
CA LYS A 51 6.07 -2.09 -14.80
C LYS A 51 7.39 -2.86 -14.72
N GLN A 52 7.55 -3.82 -15.59
CA GLN A 52 8.82 -4.49 -15.82
C GLN A 52 9.39 -4.01 -17.15
N SER A 53 10.47 -3.28 -17.10
CA SER A 53 11.18 -2.72 -18.25
C SER A 53 12.61 -2.37 -17.87
N ASN A 54 13.53 -2.54 -18.81
CA ASN A 54 14.85 -1.94 -18.71
C ASN A 54 14.72 -0.43 -18.60
N LEU A 55 15.64 0.20 -17.83
CA LEU A 55 15.60 1.64 -17.62
C LEU A 55 15.59 2.43 -18.93
N GLN A 56 16.37 1.99 -19.93
CA GLN A 56 16.45 2.64 -21.23
C GLN A 56 15.15 2.60 -22.03
N ASN A 57 14.28 1.62 -21.76
CA ASN A 57 13.00 1.41 -22.42
C ASN A 57 11.80 1.87 -21.57
N THR A 58 12.06 2.55 -20.45
CA THR A 58 11.01 3.07 -19.57
C THR A 58 10.78 4.54 -19.87
N ASP A 59 9.59 4.89 -20.32
CA ASP A 59 9.24 6.27 -20.63
C ASP A 59 9.23 7.15 -19.37
N ILE A 60 9.56 8.43 -19.52
CA ILE A 60 9.53 9.41 -18.42
C ILE A 60 8.14 9.49 -17.77
N SER A 61 7.08 9.37 -18.58
CA SER A 61 5.70 9.34 -18.06
C SER A 61 5.45 8.11 -17.20
N GLU A 62 5.96 6.95 -17.56
CA GLU A 62 5.86 5.72 -16.76
C GLU A 62 6.65 5.83 -15.45
N ILE A 63 7.83 6.45 -15.49
CA ILE A 63 8.61 6.75 -14.28
C ILE A 63 7.81 7.63 -13.32
N ASN A 64 7.22 8.71 -13.84
CA ASN A 64 6.37 9.60 -13.05
C ASN A 64 5.16 8.87 -12.46
N ASP A 65 4.46 8.08 -13.26
CA ASP A 65 3.29 7.32 -12.84
C ASP A 65 3.61 6.35 -11.69
N LEU A 66 4.73 5.63 -11.79
CA LEU A 66 5.20 4.72 -10.74
C LEU A 66 5.54 5.47 -9.46
N ILE A 67 6.30 6.56 -9.56
CA ILE A 67 6.70 7.36 -8.38
C ILE A 67 5.47 8.01 -7.75
N ASP A 68 4.63 8.64 -8.54
CA ASP A 68 3.45 9.35 -8.05
C ASP A 68 2.47 8.40 -7.36
N THR A 69 2.22 7.21 -7.94
CA THR A 69 1.27 6.25 -7.38
C THR A 69 1.85 5.46 -6.22
N ASN A 70 3.05 4.88 -6.36
CA ASN A 70 3.58 3.91 -5.41
C ASN A 70 4.26 4.54 -4.20
N LEU A 71 4.72 5.79 -4.30
CA LEU A 71 5.50 6.44 -3.25
C LEU A 71 4.90 7.78 -2.82
N LYS A 72 4.71 8.71 -3.75
CA LYS A 72 4.30 10.08 -3.41
C LYS A 72 2.86 10.14 -2.87
N ALA A 73 1.92 9.43 -3.48
CA ALA A 73 0.54 9.38 -2.99
C ALA A 73 0.45 8.79 -1.57
N PRO A 74 1.06 7.64 -1.23
CA PRO A 74 1.13 7.14 0.13
C PRO A 74 1.68 8.15 1.14
N ILE A 75 2.75 8.86 0.80
CA ILE A 75 3.34 9.90 1.67
C ILE A 75 2.33 11.02 1.93
N ILE A 76 1.66 11.52 0.87
CA ILE A 76 0.70 12.63 0.99
C ILE A 76 -0.54 12.20 1.78
N LEU A 77 -1.12 11.03 1.48
CA LEU A 77 -2.26 10.49 2.21
C LEU A 77 -1.92 10.30 3.69
N THR A 78 -0.77 9.70 3.95
CA THR A 78 -0.28 9.50 5.31
C THR A 78 -0.10 10.83 6.06
N LYS A 79 0.49 11.85 5.43
CA LYS A 79 0.61 13.18 6.02
C LYS A 79 -0.75 13.73 6.43
N ILE A 80 -1.74 13.66 5.54
CA ILE A 80 -3.08 14.21 5.79
C ILE A 80 -3.79 13.45 6.91
N PHE A 81 -3.85 12.13 6.83
CA PHE A 81 -4.65 11.32 7.77
C PHE A 81 -3.95 11.13 9.12
N SER A 82 -2.62 11.09 9.18
CA SER A 82 -1.90 10.97 10.45
C SER A 82 -2.12 12.17 11.37
N ASP A 83 -2.35 13.36 10.84
CA ASP A 83 -2.65 14.54 11.66
C ASP A 83 -3.99 14.39 12.40
N PHE A 84 -4.96 13.68 11.82
CA PHE A 84 -6.20 13.32 12.51
C PHE A 84 -5.98 12.23 13.56
N MET A 85 -5.20 11.22 13.25
CA MET A 85 -4.84 10.14 14.18
C MET A 85 -4.09 10.69 15.41
N LYS A 86 -3.19 11.66 15.22
CA LYS A 86 -2.44 12.33 16.31
C LYS A 86 -3.37 12.99 17.33
N LYS A 87 -4.47 13.62 16.89
CA LYS A 87 -5.45 14.28 17.79
C LYS A 87 -6.09 13.27 18.75
N LYS A 88 -6.29 12.04 18.33
CA LYS A 88 -6.88 10.96 19.13
C LYS A 88 -5.83 10.07 19.81
N LYS A 89 -4.54 10.28 19.53
CA LYS A 89 -3.42 9.44 19.99
C LYS A 89 -3.67 7.95 19.71
N LYS A 90 -4.27 7.66 18.56
CA LYS A 90 -4.65 6.31 18.14
C LYS A 90 -4.73 6.25 16.62
N GLY A 91 -4.16 5.23 16.02
CA GLY A 91 -4.28 4.98 14.59
C GLY A 91 -3.39 3.84 14.14
N TYR A 92 -3.67 3.34 12.94
CA TYR A 92 -2.85 2.35 12.27
C TYR A 92 -2.62 2.75 10.81
N ILE A 93 -1.37 2.71 10.38
CA ILE A 93 -0.98 2.94 8.98
C ILE A 93 -0.36 1.66 8.45
N ILE A 94 -0.93 1.11 7.39
CA ILE A 94 -0.44 -0.10 6.73
C ILE A 94 -0.02 0.26 5.31
N ASN A 95 1.24 0.02 4.99
CA ASN A 95 1.77 0.20 3.65
C ASN A 95 1.93 -1.17 2.97
N ILE A 96 1.27 -1.37 1.84
CA ILE A 96 1.47 -2.56 1.02
C ILE A 96 2.62 -2.27 0.03
N SER A 97 3.82 -2.70 0.44
CA SER A 97 5.01 -2.61 -0.38
C SER A 97 5.08 -3.80 -1.36
N SER A 98 6.19 -4.47 -1.44
CA SER A 98 6.48 -5.67 -2.20
C SER A 98 7.79 -6.26 -1.70
N ILE A 99 8.07 -7.51 -2.01
CA ILE A 99 9.41 -8.07 -1.86
C ILE A 99 10.45 -7.24 -2.63
N ALA A 100 10.04 -6.57 -3.72
CA ALA A 100 10.84 -5.59 -4.45
C ALA A 100 11.23 -4.33 -3.63
N GLY A 101 10.73 -4.19 -2.42
CA GLY A 101 11.17 -3.20 -1.44
C GLY A 101 12.22 -3.75 -0.45
N LYS A 102 12.64 -5.00 -0.60
CA LYS A 102 13.67 -5.69 0.20
C LYS A 102 14.83 -6.20 -0.65
N ILE A 103 14.52 -6.72 -1.84
CA ILE A 103 15.50 -7.25 -2.79
C ILE A 103 15.30 -6.62 -4.17
N PRO A 104 16.37 -6.46 -4.96
CA PRO A 104 16.24 -5.97 -6.33
C PRO A 104 15.59 -7.02 -7.23
N ILE A 105 14.78 -6.57 -8.18
CA ILE A 105 14.18 -7.42 -9.23
C ILE A 105 14.71 -6.95 -10.58
N ASN A 106 15.14 -7.89 -11.39
CA ASN A 106 15.69 -7.61 -12.71
C ASN A 106 14.64 -6.90 -13.59
N ASN A 107 15.09 -5.95 -14.42
CA ASN A 107 14.22 -5.13 -15.29
C ASN A 107 13.08 -4.40 -14.56
N SER A 108 13.32 -3.99 -13.30
CA SER A 108 12.30 -3.33 -12.48
C SER A 108 12.89 -2.21 -11.61
N SER A 109 13.98 -1.56 -12.07
CA SER A 109 14.72 -0.60 -11.26
C SER A 109 13.87 0.54 -10.73
N VAL A 110 12.99 1.12 -11.55
CA VAL A 110 12.08 2.22 -11.16
C VAL A 110 11.03 1.70 -10.16
N TYR A 111 10.44 0.53 -10.42
CA TYR A 111 9.49 -0.07 -9.47
C TYR A 111 10.16 -0.38 -8.13
N CYS A 112 11.33 -1.04 -8.15
CA CYS A 112 12.09 -1.32 -6.94
C CYS A 112 12.37 -0.04 -6.15
N SER A 113 12.83 1.04 -6.82
CA SER A 113 13.11 2.30 -6.13
C SER A 113 11.89 2.86 -5.41
N THR A 114 10.68 2.74 -6.00
CA THR A 114 9.46 3.17 -5.32
C THR A 114 9.12 2.31 -4.11
N LYS A 115 9.34 0.99 -4.19
CA LYS A 115 9.03 0.06 -3.10
C LYS A 115 10.07 0.09 -1.98
N PHE A 116 11.36 0.27 -2.30
CA PHE A 116 12.39 0.59 -1.31
C PHE A 116 12.13 1.94 -0.64
N GLY A 117 11.74 2.96 -1.42
CA GLY A 117 11.34 4.26 -0.88
C GLY A 117 10.17 4.16 0.10
N LEU A 118 9.14 3.38 -0.24
CA LEU A 118 8.00 3.14 0.65
C LEU A 118 8.39 2.35 1.91
N SER A 119 9.34 1.43 1.80
CA SER A 119 9.91 0.70 2.94
C SER A 119 10.63 1.66 3.90
N GLY A 120 11.55 2.48 3.37
CA GLY A 120 12.28 3.48 4.16
C GLY A 120 11.34 4.51 4.80
N PHE A 121 10.34 4.98 4.05
CA PHE A 121 9.30 5.87 4.55
C PHE A 121 8.55 5.24 5.73
N GLY A 122 8.06 4.00 5.59
CA GLY A 122 7.33 3.30 6.64
C GLY A 122 8.18 3.10 7.91
N SER A 123 9.43 2.73 7.75
CA SER A 123 10.37 2.51 8.85
C SER A 123 10.69 3.82 9.61
N ALA A 124 10.95 4.92 8.89
CA ALA A 124 11.16 6.24 9.50
C ALA A 124 9.90 6.75 10.21
N LEU A 125 8.76 6.67 9.53
CA LEU A 125 7.47 7.12 10.05
C LEU A 125 7.07 6.38 11.32
N ASN A 126 7.39 5.08 11.43
CA ASN A 126 7.15 4.30 12.62
C ASN A 126 7.86 4.89 13.85
N LYS A 127 9.08 5.37 13.68
CA LYS A 127 9.83 6.06 14.76
C LYS A 127 9.20 7.41 15.10
N GLU A 128 8.79 8.19 14.09
CA GLU A 128 8.19 9.52 14.29
C GLU A 128 6.84 9.48 15.00
N LEU A 129 6.03 8.44 14.76
CA LEU A 129 4.66 8.34 15.25
C LEU A 129 4.48 7.46 16.49
N LYS A 130 5.51 6.73 16.90
CA LYS A 130 5.49 5.81 18.06
C LYS A 130 4.92 6.49 19.31
N ASP A 131 5.45 7.66 19.67
CA ASP A 131 5.04 8.38 20.87
C ASP A 131 3.71 9.14 20.70
N LYS A 132 3.12 9.09 19.51
CA LYS A 132 1.80 9.67 19.21
C LYS A 132 0.67 8.62 19.26
N GLY A 133 1.00 7.38 19.67
CA GLY A 133 0.03 6.29 19.74
C GLY A 133 -0.42 5.77 18.37
N ILE A 134 0.34 6.04 17.31
CA ILE A 134 0.06 5.57 15.95
C ILE A 134 1.06 4.48 15.61
N LYS A 135 0.55 3.35 15.14
CA LYS A 135 1.35 2.22 14.68
C LYS A 135 1.52 2.26 13.18
N VAL A 136 2.67 1.83 12.69
CA VAL A 136 2.97 1.74 11.26
C VAL A 136 3.50 0.36 10.95
N CYS A 137 2.91 -0.31 9.96
CA CYS A 137 3.36 -1.61 9.46
C CYS A 137 3.58 -1.51 7.95
N THR A 138 4.68 -2.06 7.46
CA THR A 138 4.92 -2.25 6.04
C THR A 138 4.90 -3.74 5.72
N ILE A 139 4.02 -4.16 4.81
CA ILE A 139 3.88 -5.55 4.37
C ILE A 139 4.59 -5.70 3.02
N PHE A 140 5.39 -6.73 2.88
CA PHE A 140 6.20 -7.04 1.71
C PHE A 140 5.75 -8.37 1.09
N PRO A 141 4.68 -8.38 0.32
CA PRO A 141 4.27 -9.59 -0.38
C PRO A 141 5.17 -9.87 -1.59
N GLY A 142 5.37 -11.15 -1.88
CA GLY A 142 5.82 -11.63 -3.17
C GLY A 142 4.73 -11.57 -4.22
N GLY A 143 4.78 -12.41 -5.23
CA GLY A 143 3.77 -12.45 -6.29
C GLY A 143 2.38 -12.83 -5.77
N ILE A 144 1.39 -11.94 -5.95
CA ILE A 144 -0.01 -12.17 -5.58
C ILE A 144 -0.84 -12.39 -6.84
N ASN A 145 -1.70 -13.41 -6.83
CA ASN A 145 -2.65 -13.67 -7.91
C ASN A 145 -3.72 -12.56 -8.01
N THR A 146 -3.43 -11.54 -8.81
CA THR A 146 -4.31 -10.39 -9.01
C THR A 146 -4.39 -10.01 -10.50
N PRO A 147 -5.40 -9.21 -10.92
CA PRO A 147 -5.46 -8.67 -12.27
C PRO A 147 -4.26 -7.83 -12.70
N LEU A 148 -3.41 -7.39 -11.77
CA LEU A 148 -2.19 -6.63 -12.07
C LEU A 148 -1.31 -7.36 -13.10
N TRP A 149 -1.24 -8.68 -13.02
CA TRP A 149 -0.46 -9.51 -13.93
C TRP A 149 -0.99 -9.55 -15.38
N LYS A 150 -2.26 -9.14 -15.60
CA LYS A 150 -2.83 -9.06 -16.94
C LYS A 150 -2.26 -7.88 -17.76
N THR A 151 -1.67 -6.91 -17.09
CA THR A 151 -1.11 -5.71 -17.72
C THR A 151 0.37 -5.85 -18.06
N ILE A 152 0.97 -7.01 -17.81
CA ILE A 152 2.40 -7.24 -17.96
C ILE A 152 2.65 -8.52 -18.80
N ASN A 153 3.67 -8.46 -19.66
CA ASN A 153 4.09 -9.62 -20.48
C ASN A 153 4.87 -10.69 -19.69
N TYR A 154 5.09 -10.48 -18.40
CA TYR A 154 5.80 -11.40 -17.53
C TYR A 154 4.89 -11.87 -16.40
N ARG A 155 4.91 -13.17 -16.15
CA ARG A 155 4.23 -13.78 -15.00
C ARG A 155 5.26 -14.53 -14.17
N PRO A 156 5.38 -14.24 -12.87
CA PRO A 156 6.23 -15.05 -12.00
C PRO A 156 5.58 -16.43 -11.83
N GLY A 157 6.10 -17.42 -12.51
CA GLY A 157 5.68 -18.81 -12.34
C GLY A 157 4.19 -19.08 -12.60
N ASN A 158 3.68 -20.13 -11.98
CA ASN A 158 2.27 -20.52 -12.05
C ASN A 158 1.46 -19.69 -11.04
N LEU A 159 0.48 -18.91 -11.49
CA LEU A 159 -0.39 -18.13 -10.62
C LEU A 159 -1.17 -18.95 -9.57
N LYS A 160 -1.28 -20.26 -9.74
CA LYS A 160 -1.89 -21.15 -8.73
C LYS A 160 -1.02 -21.24 -7.47
N ASP A 161 0.29 -21.09 -7.62
CA ASP A 161 1.27 -21.18 -6.54
C ASP A 161 1.56 -19.80 -5.93
N ALA A 162 1.06 -18.70 -6.54
CA ALA A 162 1.18 -17.35 -6.04
C ALA A 162 0.32 -17.14 -4.77
N LEU A 163 0.72 -16.16 -3.96
CA LEU A 163 -0.11 -15.70 -2.85
C LEU A 163 -1.51 -15.29 -3.36
N GLN A 164 -2.50 -15.50 -2.53
CA GLN A 164 -3.83 -14.98 -2.79
C GLN A 164 -4.04 -13.65 -2.04
N PRO A 165 -4.92 -12.74 -2.50
CA PRO A 165 -5.27 -11.54 -1.75
C PRO A 165 -5.69 -11.83 -0.31
N ALA A 166 -6.33 -12.98 -0.07
CA ALA A 166 -6.72 -13.46 1.25
C ALA A 166 -5.53 -13.69 2.20
N ASP A 167 -4.35 -14.04 1.67
CA ASP A 167 -3.16 -14.26 2.50
C ASP A 167 -2.61 -12.93 3.02
N VAL A 168 -2.62 -11.89 2.18
CA VAL A 168 -2.28 -10.51 2.62
C VAL A 168 -3.29 -10.01 3.65
N TYR A 169 -4.59 -10.28 3.42
CA TYR A 169 -5.63 -9.92 4.37
C TYR A 169 -5.42 -10.56 5.75
N LYS A 170 -5.06 -11.86 5.83
CA LYS A 170 -4.76 -12.54 7.10
C LYS A 170 -3.65 -11.84 7.90
N ILE A 171 -2.62 -11.31 7.21
CA ILE A 171 -1.56 -10.56 7.88
C ILE A 171 -2.08 -9.21 8.36
N ILE A 172 -2.88 -8.50 7.56
CA ILE A 172 -3.51 -7.24 7.98
C ILE A 172 -4.36 -7.47 9.23
N ASP A 173 -5.20 -8.49 9.21
CA ASP A 173 -6.06 -8.86 10.35
C ASP A 173 -5.24 -9.20 11.60
N LEU A 174 -4.21 -10.03 11.47
CA LEU A 174 -3.28 -10.35 12.55
C LEU A 174 -2.66 -9.08 13.15
N VAL A 175 -2.13 -8.19 12.29
CA VAL A 175 -1.46 -6.95 12.69
C VAL A 175 -2.41 -6.02 13.46
N LEU A 176 -3.66 -5.91 13.03
CA LEU A 176 -4.67 -5.05 13.64
C LEU A 176 -5.17 -5.59 14.98
N ASN A 177 -5.21 -6.92 15.15
CA ASN A 177 -5.71 -7.59 16.34
C ASN A 177 -4.64 -7.85 17.41
N PHE A 178 -3.40 -7.41 17.18
CA PHE A 178 -2.33 -7.56 18.19
C PHE A 178 -2.54 -6.66 19.41
N LYS A 179 -1.99 -7.09 20.56
CA LYS A 179 -2.04 -6.33 21.81
C LYS A 179 -1.59 -4.87 21.60
N LYS A 180 -2.23 -3.96 22.34
CA LYS A 180 -2.02 -2.51 22.20
C LYS A 180 -0.55 -2.08 22.32
N ASN A 181 0.24 -2.76 23.15
CA ASN A 181 1.67 -2.47 23.38
C ASN A 181 2.62 -3.15 22.38
N VAL A 182 2.09 -3.92 21.41
CA VAL A 182 2.89 -4.57 20.36
C VAL A 182 2.72 -3.79 19.05
N ASN A 183 3.82 -3.49 18.41
CA ASN A 183 3.83 -2.93 17.06
C ASN A 183 4.49 -3.91 16.09
N PHE A 184 3.72 -4.37 15.13
CA PHE A 184 4.24 -5.08 13.98
C PHE A 184 4.78 -4.06 12.98
N SER A 185 6.10 -3.88 12.91
CA SER A 185 6.70 -2.88 12.01
C SER A 185 6.77 -3.37 10.57
N GLU A 186 7.01 -4.67 10.38
CA GLU A 186 7.19 -5.26 9.05
C GLU A 186 6.68 -6.71 9.02
N ALA A 187 6.15 -7.13 7.88
CA ALA A 187 5.81 -8.52 7.59
C ALA A 187 6.19 -8.87 6.15
N VAL A 188 6.87 -9.99 5.96
CA VAL A 188 7.25 -10.51 4.64
C VAL A 188 6.47 -11.78 4.37
N LEU A 189 5.83 -11.85 3.20
CA LEU A 189 5.13 -13.04 2.69
C LEU A 189 5.66 -13.36 1.32
N ILE A 190 6.11 -14.58 1.12
CA ILE A 190 6.52 -15.06 -0.20
C ILE A 190 5.87 -16.42 -0.48
N PRO A 191 5.52 -16.72 -1.73
CA PRO A 191 5.17 -18.08 -2.13
C PRO A 191 6.38 -19.01 -1.91
N THR A 192 6.12 -20.26 -1.57
CA THR A 192 7.19 -21.26 -1.37
C THR A 192 7.94 -21.63 -2.67
N ILE A 193 7.36 -21.33 -3.83
CA ILE A 193 7.86 -21.68 -5.16
C ILE A 193 8.24 -20.42 -5.97
N GLU A 194 8.48 -19.30 -5.33
CA GLU A 194 8.88 -18.06 -6.00
C GLU A 194 10.40 -18.09 -6.23
N ASN A 195 10.82 -18.28 -7.47
CA ASN A 195 12.19 -18.08 -7.90
C ASN A 195 12.36 -16.60 -8.28
N PHE A 196 13.01 -15.83 -7.43
CA PHE A 196 13.45 -14.46 -7.68
C PHE A 196 14.82 -14.44 -8.38
#